data_fdd1364ecf703f7f85020ae964535a21
#
_entry.id   fdd1364ecf703f7f85020ae964535a21
#
_cell.length_a   1.000
_cell.length_b   1.000
_cell.length_c   1.000
_cell.angle_alpha   90.00
_cell.angle_beta   90.00
_cell.angle_gamma   90.00
#
_symmetry.space_group_name_H-M   'P 1'
#
loop_
_entity.id
_entity.type
_entity.pdbx_description
1 polymer ?
#
loop_
_entity_poly.entity_id
_entity_poly.type
_entity_poly.pdbx_seq_one_letter_code
_entity_poly.pdbx_strand_id
1 'polypeptide(L)'
;MTPENSDYYRYLEVLKRSSFLKDSSTESLEDLLTLMTKEEWKAKEFKSSKEVASTFHFIISGRLKVFKSNPDTGREHTVFVLSTGDVFDVLSLLDTEPHDVYWEALDVLEVLKIPMDQMRLWMNKYPVIHKAILYYLGERMRRLIDVATDITLHSTLVRLAVLLLKNINGETRKLELINNLPNDEIAGLIGTTRSVVSRHIQELKRCGAISVSRKKINVKNVDILFSIAKEKHIT
;
A
#
# COMPACT_ATOMS: atom_id res chain seq x y z
N MET A 1 -22.39 -5.01 10.62
CA MET A 1 -23.13 -3.88 10.01
C MET A 1 -24.36 -4.41 9.28
N THR A 2 -25.44 -3.64 9.20
CA THR A 2 -26.70 -4.06 8.57
C THR A 2 -27.02 -3.19 7.36
N PRO A 3 -27.88 -3.65 6.42
CA PRO A 3 -28.29 -2.87 5.23
C PRO A 3 -28.93 -1.51 5.54
N GLU A 4 -29.38 -1.28 6.76
CA GLU A 4 -29.93 0.01 7.22
C GLU A 4 -28.85 1.10 7.41
N ASN A 5 -27.59 0.70 7.49
CA ASN A 5 -26.47 1.64 7.56
C ASN A 5 -26.25 2.29 6.19
N SER A 6 -26.22 3.63 6.12
CA SER A 6 -26.02 4.40 4.89
C SER A 6 -24.75 4.04 4.12
N ASP A 7 -23.73 3.56 4.82
CA ASP A 7 -22.44 3.18 4.23
C ASP A 7 -22.35 1.71 3.79
N TYR A 8 -23.34 0.87 4.11
CA TYR A 8 -23.30 -0.57 3.87
C TYR A 8 -22.95 -0.95 2.42
N TYR A 9 -23.67 -0.37 1.45
CA TYR A 9 -23.43 -0.66 0.03
C TYR A 9 -22.06 -0.19 -0.44
N ARG A 10 -21.57 0.92 0.08
CA ARG A 10 -20.22 1.42 -0.22
C ARG A 10 -19.16 0.45 0.29
N TYR A 11 -19.31 -0.07 1.49
CA TYR A 11 -18.41 -1.08 2.05
C TYR A 11 -18.44 -2.36 1.25
N LEU A 12 -19.63 -2.87 0.94
CA LEU A 12 -19.78 -4.08 0.14
C LEU A 12 -19.08 -3.96 -1.22
N GLU A 13 -19.22 -2.82 -1.91
CA GLU A 13 -18.56 -2.58 -3.18
C GLU A 13 -17.03 -2.53 -3.06
N VAL A 14 -16.49 -1.95 -2.00
CA VAL A 14 -15.03 -1.95 -1.76
C VAL A 14 -14.55 -3.38 -1.49
N LEU A 15 -15.25 -4.15 -0.67
CA LEU A 15 -14.89 -5.54 -0.38
C LEU A 15 -14.93 -6.42 -1.63
N LYS A 16 -15.93 -6.27 -2.50
CA LYS A 16 -16.02 -6.97 -3.79
C LYS A 16 -14.84 -6.71 -4.72
N ARG A 17 -14.25 -5.52 -4.65
CA ARG A 17 -13.08 -5.12 -5.47
C ARG A 17 -11.74 -5.50 -4.85
N SER A 18 -11.73 -5.94 -3.59
CA SER A 18 -10.51 -6.35 -2.90
C SER A 18 -9.92 -7.61 -3.54
N SER A 19 -8.63 -7.58 -3.87
CA SER A 19 -7.91 -8.76 -4.37
C SER A 19 -7.83 -9.87 -3.30
N PHE A 20 -7.87 -9.49 -2.02
CA PHE A 20 -7.88 -10.42 -0.89
C PHE A 20 -9.19 -11.23 -0.81
N LEU A 21 -10.33 -10.64 -1.18
CA LEU A 21 -11.65 -11.27 -1.16
C LEU A 21 -12.12 -11.73 -2.55
N LYS A 22 -11.20 -11.80 -3.50
CA LYS A 22 -11.48 -12.24 -4.86
C LYS A 22 -12.17 -13.60 -4.85
N ASP A 23 -13.19 -13.73 -5.69
CA ASP A 23 -14.02 -14.94 -5.84
C ASP A 23 -14.97 -15.24 -4.65
N SER A 24 -15.05 -14.36 -3.64
CA SER A 24 -16.04 -14.46 -2.57
C SER A 24 -17.45 -14.13 -3.09
N SER A 25 -18.46 -14.90 -2.67
CA SER A 25 -19.87 -14.63 -3.02
C SER A 25 -20.39 -13.38 -2.31
N THR A 26 -21.42 -12.74 -2.86
CA THR A 26 -22.07 -11.60 -2.19
C THR A 26 -22.57 -12.00 -0.80
N GLU A 27 -23.18 -13.18 -0.64
CA GLU A 27 -23.65 -13.70 0.64
C GLU A 27 -22.51 -13.81 1.68
N SER A 28 -21.34 -14.33 1.28
CA SER A 28 -20.19 -14.43 2.20
C SER A 28 -19.64 -13.05 2.60
N LEU A 29 -19.66 -12.06 1.70
CA LEU A 29 -19.25 -10.70 2.01
C LEU A 29 -20.26 -9.96 2.91
N GLU A 30 -21.55 -10.21 2.73
CA GLU A 30 -22.61 -9.68 3.61
C GLU A 30 -22.48 -10.27 5.02
N ASP A 31 -22.24 -11.59 5.13
CA ASP A 31 -21.96 -12.25 6.41
C ASP A 31 -20.70 -11.64 7.08
N LEU A 32 -19.62 -11.44 6.32
CA LEU A 32 -18.40 -10.79 6.81
C LEU A 32 -18.69 -9.38 7.35
N LEU A 33 -19.46 -8.57 6.62
CA LEU A 33 -19.81 -7.21 7.04
C LEU A 33 -20.58 -7.18 8.36
N THR A 34 -21.37 -8.19 8.70
CA THR A 34 -22.09 -8.25 10.00
C THR A 34 -21.11 -8.32 11.18
N LEU A 35 -19.94 -8.92 10.97
CA LEU A 35 -18.88 -9.11 11.99
C LEU A 35 -17.94 -7.92 12.12
N MET A 36 -18.02 -6.96 11.18
CA MET A 36 -17.10 -5.83 11.12
C MET A 36 -17.60 -4.59 11.84
N THR A 37 -16.64 -3.79 12.31
CA THR A 37 -16.88 -2.44 12.86
C THR A 37 -16.01 -1.43 12.13
N LYS A 38 -16.54 -0.19 11.99
CA LYS A 38 -15.80 0.93 11.41
C LYS A 38 -14.82 1.49 12.43
N GLU A 39 -13.63 1.85 11.96
CA GLU A 39 -12.66 2.67 12.67
C GLU A 39 -12.09 3.72 11.73
N GLU A 40 -11.79 4.91 12.24
CA GLU A 40 -11.16 5.98 11.49
C GLU A 40 -9.85 6.39 12.19
N TRP A 41 -8.77 6.50 11.41
CA TRP A 41 -7.48 6.98 11.87
C TRP A 41 -7.24 8.36 11.29
N LYS A 42 -6.75 9.27 12.11
CA LYS A 42 -6.35 10.59 11.64
C LYS A 42 -5.09 10.50 10.77
N ALA A 43 -4.92 11.46 9.86
CA ALA A 43 -3.66 11.58 9.14
C ALA A 43 -2.49 11.68 10.12
N LYS A 44 -1.42 10.91 9.85
CA LYS A 44 -0.24 10.76 10.71
C LYS A 44 -0.49 9.96 12.00
N GLU A 45 -1.66 9.37 12.18
CA GLU A 45 -1.86 8.42 13.27
C GLU A 45 -1.00 7.18 13.03
N PHE A 46 -0.31 6.77 14.08
CA PHE A 46 0.67 5.70 14.08
C PHE A 46 0.23 4.59 15.02
N LYS A 47 0.44 3.34 14.62
CA LYS A 47 0.22 2.16 15.46
C LYS A 47 1.36 1.14 15.27
N SER A 48 1.72 0.48 16.35
CA SER A 48 2.64 -0.65 16.34
C SER A 48 1.91 -1.97 16.05
N SER A 49 2.66 -3.01 15.69
CA SER A 49 2.10 -4.36 15.52
C SER A 49 1.35 -4.86 16.74
N LYS A 50 1.82 -4.54 17.95
CA LYS A 50 1.16 -4.94 19.20
C LYS A 50 -0.24 -4.36 19.36
N GLU A 51 -0.48 -3.13 18.87
CA GLU A 51 -1.76 -2.43 19.01
C GLU A 51 -2.83 -2.97 18.05
N VAL A 52 -2.42 -3.55 16.94
CA VAL A 52 -3.35 -4.06 15.91
C VAL A 52 -3.43 -5.59 15.86
N ALA A 53 -2.54 -6.32 16.54
CA ALA A 53 -2.38 -7.76 16.45
C ALA A 53 -3.65 -8.59 16.74
N SER A 54 -4.62 -8.05 17.48
CA SER A 54 -5.86 -8.74 17.80
C SER A 54 -6.97 -8.55 16.76
N THR A 55 -6.76 -7.69 15.76
CA THR A 55 -7.79 -7.30 14.77
C THR A 55 -7.25 -7.32 13.35
N PHE A 56 -8.05 -7.82 12.43
CA PHE A 56 -7.78 -7.76 11.00
C PHE A 56 -8.49 -6.57 10.37
N HIS A 57 -7.84 -5.90 9.40
CA HIS A 57 -8.33 -4.62 8.88
C HIS A 57 -8.42 -4.61 7.36
N PHE A 58 -9.52 -4.03 6.86
CA PHE A 58 -9.76 -3.74 5.44
C PHE A 58 -9.77 -2.23 5.25
N ILE A 59 -8.99 -1.73 4.30
CA ILE A 59 -8.93 -0.29 3.98
C ILE A 59 -10.11 0.07 3.08
N ILE A 60 -10.95 0.97 3.55
CA ILE A 60 -12.11 1.48 2.82
C ILE A 60 -11.76 2.76 2.06
N SER A 61 -11.01 3.65 2.68
CA SER A 61 -10.50 4.86 2.03
C SER A 61 -9.24 5.36 2.72
N GLY A 62 -8.44 6.14 2.00
CA GLY A 62 -7.15 6.64 2.48
C GLY A 62 -5.97 5.73 2.12
N ARG A 63 -4.79 6.08 2.63
CA ARG A 63 -3.54 5.35 2.40
C ARG A 63 -2.84 5.06 3.71
N LEU A 64 -2.30 3.86 3.81
CA LEU A 64 -1.57 3.36 4.98
C LEU A 64 -0.13 3.01 4.58
N LYS A 65 0.85 3.59 5.26
CA LYS A 65 2.26 3.25 5.16
C LYS A 65 2.55 2.09 6.11
N VAL A 66 3.16 1.04 5.58
CA VAL A 66 3.74 -0.07 6.35
C VAL A 66 5.25 0.06 6.29
N PHE A 67 5.91 0.17 7.44
CA PHE A 67 7.36 0.43 7.47
C PHE A 67 8.06 -0.28 8.63
N LYS A 68 9.37 -0.42 8.48
CA LYS A 68 10.29 -0.81 9.54
C LYS A 68 11.17 0.38 9.88
N SER A 69 11.52 0.50 11.15
CA SER A 69 12.45 1.51 11.66
C SER A 69 13.66 0.84 12.29
N ASN A 70 14.83 1.39 12.03
CA ASN A 70 16.04 1.02 12.76
C ASN A 70 16.10 1.87 14.05
N PRO A 71 16.04 1.25 15.24
CA PRO A 71 15.96 1.98 16.51
C PRO A 71 17.22 2.83 16.80
N ASP A 72 18.39 2.39 16.30
CA ASP A 72 19.66 3.08 16.59
C ASP A 72 19.87 4.33 15.72
N THR A 73 19.41 4.28 14.46
CA THR A 73 19.63 5.36 13.50
C THR A 73 18.40 6.20 13.19
N GLY A 74 17.22 5.75 13.63
CA GLY A 74 15.93 6.35 13.29
C GLY A 74 15.57 6.26 11.78
N ARG A 75 16.34 5.49 10.98
CA ARG A 75 16.03 5.31 9.55
C ARG A 75 14.83 4.42 9.38
N GLU A 76 13.93 4.86 8.52
CA GLU A 76 12.74 4.10 8.13
C GLU A 76 12.90 3.55 6.71
N HIS A 77 12.35 2.36 6.51
CA HIS A 77 12.15 1.77 5.19
C HIS A 77 10.68 1.43 5.01
N THR A 78 10.05 2.04 4.03
CA THR A 78 8.66 1.79 3.68
C THR A 78 8.58 0.48 2.88
N VAL A 79 7.95 -0.51 3.47
CA VAL A 79 7.77 -1.84 2.84
C VAL A 79 6.62 -1.79 1.84
N PHE A 80 5.47 -1.19 2.25
CA PHE A 80 4.29 -1.02 1.42
C PHE A 80 3.63 0.33 1.67
N VAL A 81 2.96 0.85 0.65
CA VAL A 81 1.85 1.78 0.80
C VAL A 81 0.59 1.03 0.35
N LEU A 82 -0.34 0.89 1.26
CA LEU A 82 -1.63 0.23 1.05
C LEU A 82 -2.70 1.30 0.83
N SER A 83 -3.77 0.93 0.12
CA SER A 83 -4.87 1.83 -0.22
C SER A 83 -6.22 1.12 -0.22
N THR A 84 -7.26 1.79 -0.67
CA THR A 84 -8.63 1.25 -0.76
C THR A 84 -8.64 -0.15 -1.38
N GLY A 85 -9.27 -1.10 -0.69
CA GLY A 85 -9.38 -2.51 -1.08
C GLY A 85 -8.22 -3.39 -0.61
N ASP A 86 -7.13 -2.79 -0.10
CA ASP A 86 -6.05 -3.57 0.54
C ASP A 86 -6.43 -3.96 1.97
N VAL A 87 -5.69 -4.94 2.47
CA VAL A 87 -5.78 -5.43 3.86
C VAL A 87 -4.40 -5.35 4.52
N PHE A 88 -4.37 -5.31 5.83
CA PHE A 88 -3.09 -5.37 6.55
C PHE A 88 -3.12 -6.36 7.72
N ASP A 89 -1.93 -6.78 8.08
CA ASP A 89 -1.66 -7.82 9.08
C ASP A 89 -2.08 -9.24 8.68
N VAL A 90 -1.93 -9.56 7.38
CA VAL A 90 -2.26 -10.91 6.85
C VAL A 90 -1.37 -11.98 7.47
N LEU A 91 -0.10 -11.69 7.79
CA LEU A 91 0.80 -12.68 8.37
C LEU A 91 0.29 -13.12 9.75
N SER A 92 -0.02 -12.19 10.65
CA SER A 92 -0.58 -12.51 11.97
C SER A 92 -1.95 -13.22 11.87
N LEU A 93 -2.72 -13.00 10.80
CA LEU A 93 -3.95 -13.75 10.55
C LEU A 93 -3.66 -15.24 10.28
N LEU A 94 -2.56 -15.55 9.59
CA LEU A 94 -2.22 -16.89 9.12
C LEU A 94 -1.40 -17.71 10.14
N ASP A 95 -0.35 -17.12 10.72
CA ASP A 95 0.63 -17.82 11.54
C ASP A 95 0.59 -17.46 13.04
N THR A 96 -0.18 -16.42 13.41
CA THR A 96 -0.27 -15.88 14.79
C THR A 96 1.03 -15.30 15.35
N GLU A 97 2.11 -15.26 14.56
CA GLU A 97 3.38 -14.73 14.98
C GLU A 97 3.40 -13.19 14.89
N PRO A 98 3.87 -12.49 15.92
CA PRO A 98 4.03 -11.05 15.85
C PRO A 98 5.19 -10.71 14.89
N HIS A 99 4.97 -9.75 14.03
CA HIS A 99 6.03 -9.22 13.18
C HIS A 99 6.31 -7.75 13.48
N ASP A 100 7.59 -7.38 13.41
CA ASP A 100 8.06 -6.05 13.75
C ASP A 100 7.88 -5.10 12.57
N VAL A 101 6.68 -4.54 12.46
CA VAL A 101 6.32 -3.48 11.52
C VAL A 101 5.47 -2.43 12.21
N TYR A 102 5.43 -1.25 11.60
CA TYR A 102 4.65 -0.12 12.03
C TYR A 102 3.71 0.32 10.93
N TRP A 103 2.59 0.90 11.33
CA TRP A 103 1.58 1.45 10.43
C TRP A 103 1.39 2.93 10.70
N GLU A 104 1.37 3.74 9.64
CA GLU A 104 1.11 5.18 9.71
C GLU A 104 0.09 5.57 8.65
N ALA A 105 -1.01 6.19 9.06
CA ALA A 105 -2.00 6.74 8.15
C ALA A 105 -1.42 7.96 7.41
N LEU A 106 -1.29 7.89 6.09
CA LEU A 106 -0.79 9.00 5.26
C LEU A 106 -1.85 10.07 5.04
N ASP A 107 -3.11 9.67 5.05
CA ASP A 107 -4.30 10.52 4.93
C ASP A 107 -5.26 10.18 6.07
N VAL A 108 -6.43 10.82 6.12
CA VAL A 108 -7.54 10.28 6.93
C VAL A 108 -7.88 8.90 6.38
N LEU A 109 -7.76 7.88 7.22
CA LEU A 109 -7.89 6.48 6.85
C LEU A 109 -9.16 5.90 7.48
N GLU A 110 -10.04 5.40 6.65
CA GLU A 110 -11.22 4.66 7.09
C GLU A 110 -10.98 3.16 6.88
N VAL A 111 -11.18 2.39 7.94
CA VAL A 111 -11.01 0.93 7.91
C VAL A 111 -12.24 0.22 8.48
N LEU A 112 -12.46 -0.98 7.98
CA LEU A 112 -13.32 -1.97 8.64
C LEU A 112 -12.42 -2.95 9.37
N LYS A 113 -12.70 -3.19 10.64
CA LYS A 113 -11.96 -4.12 11.47
C LYS A 113 -12.84 -5.27 11.99
N ILE A 114 -12.21 -6.42 12.13
CA ILE A 114 -12.80 -7.65 12.65
C ILE A 114 -11.79 -8.31 13.62
N PRO A 115 -12.22 -8.88 14.76
CA PRO A 115 -11.33 -9.68 15.60
C PRO A 115 -10.69 -10.83 14.80
N MET A 116 -9.37 -11.07 14.99
CA MET A 116 -8.63 -12.11 14.25
C MET A 116 -9.29 -13.48 14.31
N ASP A 117 -9.77 -13.88 15.49
CA ASP A 117 -10.39 -15.18 15.67
C ASP A 117 -11.71 -15.30 14.90
N GLN A 118 -12.50 -14.23 14.85
CA GLN A 118 -13.74 -14.19 14.06
C GLN A 118 -13.42 -14.23 12.55
N MET A 119 -12.35 -13.56 12.10
CA MET A 119 -11.91 -13.64 10.72
C MET A 119 -11.51 -15.08 10.36
N ARG A 120 -10.76 -15.78 11.22
CA ARG A 120 -10.38 -17.19 11.03
C ARG A 120 -11.62 -18.10 10.96
N LEU A 121 -12.62 -17.90 11.84
CA LEU A 121 -13.87 -18.65 11.81
C LEU A 121 -14.63 -18.42 10.50
N TRP A 122 -14.71 -17.17 10.03
CA TRP A 122 -15.32 -16.83 8.77
C TRP A 122 -14.59 -17.49 7.58
N MET A 123 -13.25 -17.48 7.57
CA MET A 123 -12.44 -18.15 6.55
C MET A 123 -12.71 -19.67 6.50
N ASN A 124 -12.89 -20.32 7.64
CA ASN A 124 -13.23 -21.73 7.71
C ASN A 124 -14.64 -22.00 7.19
N LYS A 125 -15.59 -21.10 7.42
CA LYS A 125 -16.96 -21.18 6.89
C LYS A 125 -17.02 -21.00 5.36
N TYR A 126 -16.08 -20.19 4.79
CA TYR A 126 -16.03 -19.90 3.37
C TYR A 126 -14.66 -20.24 2.77
N PRO A 127 -14.32 -21.53 2.57
CA PRO A 127 -12.97 -21.97 2.19
C PRO A 127 -12.44 -21.45 0.86
N VAL A 128 -13.30 -20.93 -0.02
CA VAL A 128 -12.90 -20.30 -1.30
C VAL A 128 -11.88 -19.17 -1.10
N ILE A 129 -11.91 -18.50 0.06
CA ILE A 129 -10.99 -17.41 0.40
C ILE A 129 -9.53 -17.88 0.45
N HIS A 130 -9.23 -19.12 0.81
CA HIS A 130 -7.86 -19.59 0.92
C HIS A 130 -7.09 -19.48 -0.39
N LYS A 131 -7.75 -19.74 -1.52
CA LYS A 131 -7.15 -19.57 -2.85
C LYS A 131 -6.84 -18.08 -3.14
N ALA A 132 -7.78 -17.18 -2.80
CA ALA A 132 -7.57 -15.74 -2.98
C ALA A 132 -6.41 -15.22 -2.11
N ILE A 133 -6.27 -15.70 -0.88
CA ILE A 133 -5.15 -15.36 0.00
C ILE A 133 -3.82 -15.80 -0.61
N LEU A 134 -3.72 -17.01 -1.17
CA LEU A 134 -2.51 -17.48 -1.83
C LEU A 134 -2.12 -16.60 -3.03
N TYR A 135 -3.08 -16.17 -3.85
CA TYR A 135 -2.82 -15.21 -4.93
C TYR A 135 -2.36 -13.86 -4.40
N TYR A 136 -3.04 -13.34 -3.37
CA TYR A 136 -2.68 -12.08 -2.72
C TYR A 136 -1.25 -12.11 -2.18
N LEU A 137 -0.88 -13.16 -1.45
CA LEU A 137 0.48 -13.34 -0.92
C LEU A 137 1.51 -13.50 -2.03
N GLY A 138 1.19 -14.23 -3.10
CA GLY A 138 2.05 -14.36 -4.27
C GLY A 138 2.33 -13.01 -4.95
N GLU A 139 1.32 -12.14 -5.06
CA GLU A 139 1.53 -10.76 -5.54
C GLU A 139 2.42 -9.94 -4.62
N ARG A 140 2.18 -10.01 -3.30
CA ARG A 140 3.02 -9.30 -2.31
C ARG A 140 4.46 -9.79 -2.34
N MET A 141 4.68 -11.10 -2.46
CA MET A 141 6.01 -11.69 -2.59
C MET A 141 6.74 -11.21 -3.86
N ARG A 142 6.07 -11.20 -5.02
CA ARG A 142 6.66 -10.64 -6.25
C ARG A 142 7.06 -9.17 -6.08
N ARG A 143 6.21 -8.36 -5.48
CA ARG A 143 6.53 -6.94 -5.20
C ARG A 143 7.75 -6.79 -4.28
N LEU A 144 7.88 -7.63 -3.25
CA LEU A 144 9.04 -7.62 -2.35
C LEU A 144 10.32 -8.04 -3.07
N ILE A 145 10.27 -9.05 -3.94
CA ILE A 145 11.39 -9.48 -4.78
C ILE A 145 11.82 -8.32 -5.70
N ASP A 146 10.86 -7.66 -6.37
CA ASP A 146 11.15 -6.49 -7.22
C ASP A 146 11.84 -5.37 -6.43
N VAL A 147 11.32 -5.03 -5.23
CA VAL A 147 11.92 -3.98 -4.39
C VAL A 147 13.33 -4.37 -3.94
N ALA A 148 13.55 -5.60 -3.49
CA ALA A 148 14.87 -6.10 -3.09
C ALA A 148 15.86 -6.04 -4.26
N THR A 149 15.43 -6.46 -5.45
CA THR A 149 16.22 -6.38 -6.68
C THR A 149 16.54 -4.94 -7.04
N ASP A 150 15.53 -4.06 -7.02
CA ASP A 150 15.68 -2.64 -7.35
C ASP A 150 16.68 -1.94 -6.39
N ILE A 151 16.62 -2.22 -5.08
CA ILE A 151 17.53 -1.65 -4.08
C ILE A 151 18.96 -2.13 -4.31
N THR A 152 19.15 -3.38 -4.71
CA THR A 152 20.48 -4.00 -4.83
C THR A 152 21.16 -3.66 -6.16
N LEU A 153 20.41 -3.64 -7.27
CA LEU A 153 20.98 -3.60 -8.62
C LEU A 153 20.85 -2.24 -9.31
N HIS A 154 20.00 -1.33 -8.82
CA HIS A 154 19.69 -0.11 -9.56
C HIS A 154 20.01 1.17 -8.81
N SER A 155 20.44 2.21 -9.55
CA SER A 155 20.68 3.53 -8.99
C SER A 155 19.39 4.15 -8.43
N THR A 156 19.54 5.09 -7.49
CA THR A 156 18.39 5.77 -6.86
C THR A 156 17.56 6.59 -7.86
N LEU A 157 18.16 7.07 -8.95
CA LEU A 157 17.44 7.76 -10.03
C LEU A 157 16.54 6.78 -10.81
N VAL A 158 17.09 5.62 -11.16
CA VAL A 158 16.33 4.53 -11.83
C VAL A 158 15.16 4.08 -10.94
N ARG A 159 15.40 3.84 -9.65
CA ARG A 159 14.35 3.47 -8.69
C ARG A 159 13.23 4.52 -8.60
N LEU A 160 13.59 5.80 -8.60
CA LEU A 160 12.61 6.89 -8.61
C LEU A 160 11.80 6.90 -9.92
N ALA A 161 12.45 6.75 -11.07
CA ALA A 161 11.75 6.68 -12.36
C ALA A 161 10.77 5.48 -12.42
N VAL A 162 11.21 4.30 -11.95
CA VAL A 162 10.37 3.09 -11.86
C VAL A 162 9.18 3.31 -10.91
N LEU A 163 9.40 3.92 -9.74
CA LEU A 163 8.34 4.24 -8.79
C LEU A 163 7.29 5.16 -9.43
N LEU A 164 7.72 6.21 -10.15
CA LEU A 164 6.80 7.11 -10.85
C LEU A 164 6.01 6.37 -11.92
N LEU A 165 6.67 5.55 -12.76
CA LEU A 165 6.02 4.78 -13.83
C LEU A 165 5.00 3.77 -13.29
N LYS A 166 5.31 3.06 -12.21
CA LYS A 166 4.40 2.09 -11.57
C LYS A 166 3.15 2.74 -10.95
N ASN A 167 3.21 4.05 -10.68
CA ASN A 167 2.14 4.80 -10.01
C ASN A 167 1.39 5.77 -10.90
N ILE A 168 1.72 5.86 -12.20
CA ILE A 168 1.00 6.71 -13.13
C ILE A 168 -0.30 6.02 -13.58
N ASN A 169 -1.41 6.75 -13.50
CA ASN A 169 -2.66 6.34 -14.12
C ASN A 169 -2.56 6.49 -15.64
N GLY A 170 -2.83 5.43 -16.38
CA GLY A 170 -2.68 5.39 -17.83
C GLY A 170 -3.55 6.41 -18.58
N GLU A 171 -4.74 6.72 -18.08
CA GLU A 171 -5.67 7.64 -18.70
C GLU A 171 -5.41 9.09 -18.28
N THR A 172 -5.29 9.34 -16.99
CA THR A 172 -5.20 10.70 -16.43
C THR A 172 -3.77 11.23 -16.37
N ARG A 173 -2.76 10.38 -16.53
CA ARG A 173 -1.32 10.66 -16.33
C ARG A 173 -0.98 11.24 -14.94
N LYS A 174 -1.88 11.09 -13.98
CA LYS A 174 -1.67 11.50 -12.59
C LYS A 174 -1.05 10.35 -11.80
N LEU A 175 -0.24 10.69 -10.80
CA LEU A 175 0.23 9.72 -9.83
C LEU A 175 -0.92 9.39 -8.86
N GLU A 176 -1.13 8.11 -8.57
CA GLU A 176 -2.21 7.64 -7.69
C GLU A 176 -1.70 7.44 -6.26
N LEU A 177 -1.09 6.31 -6.01
CA LEU A 177 -0.72 5.88 -4.66
C LEU A 177 0.30 6.82 -3.98
N ILE A 178 1.24 7.37 -4.75
CA ILE A 178 2.29 8.27 -4.25
C ILE A 178 1.97 9.76 -4.47
N ASN A 179 0.74 10.08 -4.87
CA ASN A 179 0.33 11.46 -5.09
C ASN A 179 0.45 12.28 -3.79
N ASN A 180 1.05 13.45 -3.88
CA ASN A 180 1.27 14.38 -2.76
C ASN A 180 2.14 13.85 -1.61
N LEU A 181 2.84 12.72 -1.77
CA LEU A 181 3.76 12.27 -0.74
C LEU A 181 4.93 13.26 -0.59
N PRO A 182 5.36 13.59 0.63
CA PRO A 182 6.58 14.31 0.90
C PRO A 182 7.82 13.54 0.38
N ASN A 183 8.92 14.25 0.12
CA ASN A 183 10.14 13.62 -0.39
C ASN A 183 10.77 12.60 0.56
N ASP A 184 10.56 12.73 1.86
CA ASP A 184 10.96 11.75 2.87
C ASP A 184 10.19 10.42 2.74
N GLU A 185 8.89 10.47 2.49
CA GLU A 185 8.12 9.24 2.22
C GLU A 185 8.56 8.57 0.90
N ILE A 186 8.80 9.37 -0.16
CA ILE A 186 9.35 8.84 -1.42
C ILE A 186 10.74 8.23 -1.18
N ALA A 187 11.56 8.85 -0.33
CA ALA A 187 12.88 8.33 0.03
C ALA A 187 12.79 6.98 0.74
N GLY A 188 11.85 6.83 1.67
CA GLY A 188 11.55 5.55 2.32
C GLY A 188 11.18 4.44 1.33
N LEU A 189 10.35 4.77 0.32
CA LEU A 189 9.91 3.83 -0.71
C LEU A 189 11.03 3.34 -1.64
N ILE A 190 12.00 4.20 -1.98
CA ILE A 190 13.11 3.82 -2.86
C ILE A 190 14.42 3.52 -2.11
N GLY A 191 14.37 3.44 -0.77
CA GLY A 191 15.52 3.08 0.06
C GLY A 191 16.67 4.07 -0.02
N THR A 192 16.40 5.39 0.12
CA THR A 192 17.41 6.45 0.06
C THR A 192 17.12 7.57 1.06
N THR A 193 17.73 8.75 0.90
CA THR A 193 17.50 9.92 1.73
C THR A 193 16.70 11.00 1.01
N ARG A 194 16.00 11.85 1.77
CA ARG A 194 15.24 13.00 1.26
C ARG A 194 16.09 13.91 0.35
N SER A 195 17.35 14.13 0.71
CA SER A 195 18.26 14.99 -0.08
C SER A 195 18.53 14.41 -1.48
N VAL A 196 18.71 13.10 -1.57
CA VAL A 196 18.89 12.38 -2.84
C VAL A 196 17.62 12.45 -3.69
N VAL A 197 16.44 12.20 -3.10
CA VAL A 197 15.16 12.37 -3.81
C VAL A 197 14.99 13.80 -4.33
N SER A 198 15.26 14.80 -3.49
CA SER A 198 15.15 16.20 -3.89
C SER A 198 16.06 16.53 -5.09
N ARG A 199 17.30 16.02 -5.11
CA ARG A 199 18.23 16.17 -6.22
C ARG A 199 17.69 15.52 -7.51
N HIS A 200 17.22 14.28 -7.43
CA HIS A 200 16.68 13.56 -8.59
C HIS A 200 15.38 14.15 -9.11
N ILE A 201 14.51 14.69 -8.26
CA ILE A 201 13.34 15.46 -8.69
C ILE A 201 13.76 16.69 -9.52
N GLN A 202 14.80 17.42 -9.11
CA GLN A 202 15.31 18.54 -9.89
C GLN A 202 15.94 18.09 -11.23
N GLU A 203 16.61 16.96 -11.25
CA GLU A 203 17.16 16.34 -12.45
C GLU A 203 16.05 15.96 -13.44
N LEU A 204 15.03 15.20 -12.99
CA LEU A 204 13.87 14.81 -13.79
C LEU A 204 13.06 16.01 -14.28
N LYS A 205 13.04 17.11 -13.51
CA LYS A 205 12.42 18.37 -13.91
C LYS A 205 13.22 19.07 -15.00
N ARG A 206 14.57 19.09 -14.91
CA ARG A 206 15.46 19.71 -15.91
C ARG A 206 15.39 18.99 -17.26
N CYS A 207 15.32 17.67 -17.28
CA CYS A 207 15.17 16.89 -18.52
C CYS A 207 13.74 16.87 -19.06
N GLY A 208 12.78 17.56 -18.42
CA GLY A 208 11.39 17.64 -18.89
C GLY A 208 10.53 16.41 -18.61
N ALA A 209 11.03 15.41 -17.88
CA ALA A 209 10.26 14.21 -17.54
C ALA A 209 9.06 14.51 -16.64
N ILE A 210 9.23 15.42 -15.68
CA ILE A 210 8.22 15.82 -14.71
C ILE A 210 8.12 17.34 -14.56
N SER A 211 7.00 17.79 -13.98
CA SER A 211 6.87 19.14 -13.39
C SER A 211 6.42 19.01 -11.93
N VAL A 212 6.77 20.01 -11.13
CA VAL A 212 6.37 20.05 -9.71
C VAL A 212 5.60 21.35 -9.47
N SER A 213 4.39 21.23 -8.94
CA SER A 213 3.54 22.37 -8.56
C SER A 213 2.90 22.11 -7.21
N ARG A 214 3.00 23.05 -6.28
CA ARG A 214 2.40 22.94 -4.93
C ARG A 214 2.69 21.59 -4.25
N LYS A 215 3.94 21.10 -4.35
CA LYS A 215 4.41 19.78 -3.85
C LYS A 215 3.85 18.55 -4.60
N LYS A 216 3.13 18.76 -5.71
CA LYS A 216 2.64 17.67 -6.58
C LYS A 216 3.62 17.41 -7.71
N ILE A 217 4.00 16.16 -7.88
CA ILE A 217 4.75 15.70 -9.04
C ILE A 217 3.75 15.36 -10.14
N ASN A 218 3.92 15.97 -11.31
CA ASN A 218 3.13 15.65 -12.49
C ASN A 218 4.06 15.12 -13.58
N VAL A 219 3.76 13.97 -14.12
CA VAL A 219 4.52 13.39 -15.23
C VAL A 219 4.19 14.14 -16.51
N LYS A 220 5.22 14.66 -17.19
CA LYS A 220 5.12 15.40 -18.45
C LYS A 220 5.46 14.54 -19.66
N ASN A 221 6.52 13.76 -19.53
CA ASN A 221 7.00 12.90 -20.60
C ASN A 221 7.34 11.51 -20.03
N VAL A 222 6.49 10.54 -20.37
CA VAL A 222 6.61 9.15 -19.92
C VAL A 222 7.81 8.46 -20.61
N ASP A 223 8.13 8.82 -21.86
CA ASP A 223 9.21 8.21 -22.63
C ASP A 223 10.59 8.50 -22.01
N ILE A 224 10.78 9.73 -21.46
CA ILE A 224 12.00 10.06 -20.72
C ILE A 224 12.13 9.19 -19.46
N LEU A 225 11.03 9.01 -18.71
CA LEU A 225 11.04 8.13 -17.53
C LEU A 225 11.32 6.67 -17.94
N PHE A 226 10.74 6.20 -19.05
CA PHE A 226 11.03 4.87 -19.59
C PHE A 226 12.49 4.73 -20.02
N SER A 227 13.07 5.75 -20.64
CA SER A 227 14.50 5.72 -21.02
C SER A 227 15.41 5.58 -19.82
N ILE A 228 15.15 6.35 -18.76
CA ILE A 228 15.91 6.27 -17.50
C ILE A 228 15.69 4.89 -16.83
N ALA A 229 14.45 4.38 -16.82
CA ALA A 229 14.14 3.06 -16.26
C ALA A 229 14.72 1.89 -17.07
N LYS A 230 14.95 2.06 -18.38
CA LYS A 230 15.58 1.04 -19.26
C LYS A 230 17.08 0.86 -18.99
N GLU A 231 17.77 1.82 -18.39
CA GLU A 231 19.14 1.60 -17.88
C GLU A 231 19.18 0.42 -16.86
N LYS A 232 18.00 -0.03 -16.40
CA LYS A 232 17.79 -1.27 -15.65
C LYS A 232 18.26 -2.54 -16.42
N HIS A 233 18.40 -2.50 -17.74
CA HIS A 233 18.67 -3.68 -18.58
C HIS A 233 20.06 -3.66 -19.29
N ILE A 234 20.94 -2.70 -18.96
CA ILE A 234 22.24 -2.52 -19.67
C ILE A 234 23.44 -2.82 -18.75
N THR A 235 23.21 -3.47 -17.61
CA THR A 235 24.35 -3.93 -16.75
C THR A 235 24.28 -5.43 -16.57
#